data_aa747d1a9e81abc01460b242ee39e1dc
#
_entry.id   aa747d1a9e81abc01460b242ee39e1dc
#
_cell.length_a   1.000
_cell.length_b   1.000
_cell.length_c   1.000
_cell.angle_alpha   90.00
_cell.angle_beta   90.00
_cell.angle_gamma   90.00
#
_symmetry.space_group_name_H-M   'P 1'
#
loop_
_entity.id
_entity.type
_entity.pdbx_description
1 polymer ?
#
loop_
_entity_poly.entity_id
_entity_poly.type
_entity_poly.pdbx_seq_one_letter_code
_entity_poly.pdbx_strand_id
1 'polypeptide(L)'
;MALDILIKNGTVVDGLGTPAYHADVAIKNGRIEKIGFLGEPSAETMIDATGLYVAPGFVDINNASDRYWTLFSHPNLESHLYQGVTTIIGGNCGSSLAPLTTGNIILNIQKWADVRKINVNWSTVKEFFEETKKRKLLLNFGALIGHSTLRRDIVRDEFRKLTEKEFSQMKELLENGLKEGALGFSTGLNYSHAKIAPPEEITGLVSILKRGKIYSTHLRDEGKNLY
;
A
#
# COMPACT_ATOMS: atom_id res chain seq x y z
N MET A 1 -2.63 -30.91 -18.86
CA MET A 1 -3.14 -29.53 -19.04
C MET A 1 -1.94 -28.64 -19.24
N ALA A 2 -1.94 -27.74 -20.23
CA ALA A 2 -0.84 -26.83 -20.51
C ALA A 2 -0.59 -25.86 -19.34
N LEU A 3 0.63 -25.38 -19.17
CA LEU A 3 1.00 -24.29 -18.29
C LEU A 3 0.62 -22.95 -18.95
N ASP A 4 0.35 -21.93 -18.14
CA ASP A 4 0.14 -20.57 -18.68
C ASP A 4 1.50 -20.00 -19.12
N ILE A 5 2.51 -20.09 -18.24
CA ILE A 5 3.87 -19.58 -18.50
C ILE A 5 4.89 -20.61 -18.02
N LEU A 6 5.93 -20.83 -18.84
CA LEU A 6 7.13 -21.56 -18.45
C LEU A 6 8.35 -20.66 -18.62
N ILE A 7 9.03 -20.35 -17.51
CA ILE A 7 10.31 -19.64 -17.53
C ILE A 7 11.41 -20.68 -17.44
N LYS A 8 12.29 -20.73 -18.43
CA LYS A 8 13.34 -21.75 -18.56
C LYS A 8 14.74 -21.18 -18.32
N ASN A 9 15.63 -22.05 -17.85
CA ASN A 9 17.07 -21.82 -17.76
C ASN A 9 17.48 -20.64 -16.87
N GLY A 10 16.60 -20.18 -15.97
CA GLY A 10 16.88 -19.03 -15.12
C GLY A 10 17.74 -19.34 -13.90
N THR A 11 18.39 -18.32 -13.36
CA THR A 11 18.99 -18.38 -12.02
C THR A 11 17.96 -17.88 -11.00
N VAL A 12 17.37 -18.78 -10.23
CA VAL A 12 16.29 -18.45 -9.28
C VAL A 12 16.87 -17.87 -7.99
N VAL A 13 16.30 -16.73 -7.56
CA VAL A 13 16.52 -16.10 -6.25
C VAL A 13 15.15 -16.02 -5.58
N ASP A 14 14.84 -16.94 -4.68
CA ASP A 14 13.49 -17.11 -4.13
C ASP A 14 13.15 -16.19 -2.94
N GLY A 15 14.13 -15.45 -2.42
CA GLY A 15 13.94 -14.55 -1.28
C GLY A 15 13.92 -15.26 0.08
N LEU A 16 14.18 -16.56 0.16
CA LEU A 16 14.18 -17.34 1.40
C LEU A 16 15.53 -17.35 2.13
N GLY A 17 16.52 -16.63 1.61
CA GLY A 17 17.87 -16.58 2.15
C GLY A 17 18.76 -17.75 1.71
N THR A 18 18.28 -18.58 0.78
CA THR A 18 19.08 -19.64 0.16
C THR A 18 19.97 -19.06 -0.95
N PRO A 19 21.13 -19.68 -1.27
CA PRO A 19 21.90 -19.30 -2.46
C PRO A 19 21.06 -19.42 -3.73
N ALA A 20 21.37 -18.57 -4.73
CA ALA A 20 20.75 -18.66 -6.04
C ALA A 20 21.03 -20.02 -6.69
N TYR A 21 20.07 -20.57 -7.42
CA TYR A 21 20.16 -21.87 -8.07
C TYR A 21 19.52 -21.89 -9.46
N HIS A 22 20.02 -22.73 -10.36
CA HIS A 22 19.45 -22.88 -11.69
C HIS A 22 18.17 -23.73 -11.66
N ALA A 23 17.08 -23.20 -12.21
CA ALA A 23 15.82 -23.91 -12.33
C ALA A 23 14.89 -23.26 -13.38
N ASP A 24 13.91 -24.05 -13.82
CA ASP A 24 12.73 -23.55 -14.53
C ASP A 24 11.63 -23.19 -13.53
N VAL A 25 10.74 -22.27 -13.91
CA VAL A 25 9.58 -21.88 -13.12
C VAL A 25 8.32 -22.08 -13.94
N ALA A 26 7.45 -22.99 -13.51
CA ALA A 26 6.15 -23.24 -14.12
C ALA A 26 5.06 -22.44 -13.41
N ILE A 27 4.23 -21.73 -14.20
CA ILE A 27 3.13 -20.91 -13.72
C ILE A 27 1.83 -21.44 -14.34
N LYS A 28 0.80 -21.61 -13.48
CA LYS A 28 -0.52 -22.03 -13.88
C LYS A 28 -1.58 -21.34 -13.03
N ASN A 29 -2.64 -20.86 -13.68
CA ASN A 29 -3.73 -20.14 -13.02
C ASN A 29 -3.22 -18.96 -12.15
N GLY A 30 -2.20 -18.23 -12.66
CA GLY A 30 -1.59 -17.09 -11.97
C GLY A 30 -0.78 -17.46 -10.71
N ARG A 31 -0.39 -18.74 -10.54
CA ARG A 31 0.39 -19.21 -9.39
C ARG A 31 1.59 -20.01 -9.85
N ILE A 32 2.68 -19.95 -9.08
CA ILE A 32 3.81 -20.85 -9.26
C ILE A 32 3.35 -22.27 -8.94
N GLU A 33 3.33 -23.14 -9.96
CA GLU A 33 2.96 -24.54 -9.87
C GLU A 33 4.15 -25.39 -9.42
N LYS A 34 5.32 -25.12 -10.01
CA LYS A 34 6.53 -25.88 -9.73
C LYS A 34 7.80 -25.09 -10.06
N ILE A 35 8.85 -25.30 -9.27
CA ILE A 35 10.21 -24.82 -9.53
C ILE A 35 11.13 -26.02 -9.57
N GLY A 36 12.01 -26.13 -10.58
CA GLY A 36 12.97 -27.23 -10.74
C GLY A 36 13.29 -27.48 -12.21
N PHE A 37 13.97 -28.57 -12.50
CA PHE A 37 14.20 -29.00 -13.88
C PHE A 37 12.94 -29.69 -14.43
N LEU A 38 12.26 -29.03 -15.38
CA LEU A 38 10.93 -29.44 -15.80
C LEU A 38 10.89 -30.13 -17.17
N GLY A 39 12.02 -30.25 -17.85
CA GLY A 39 12.05 -30.75 -19.23
C GLY A 39 11.33 -29.78 -20.19
N GLU A 40 10.44 -30.30 -21.03
CA GLU A 40 9.72 -29.49 -22.05
C GLU A 40 8.19 -29.67 -21.94
N PRO A 41 7.57 -29.27 -20.81
CA PRO A 41 6.12 -29.27 -20.73
C PRO A 41 5.55 -28.22 -21.68
N SER A 42 4.35 -28.47 -22.22
CA SER A 42 3.66 -27.48 -23.04
C SER A 42 3.22 -26.27 -22.20
N ALA A 43 3.47 -25.08 -22.67
CA ALA A 43 3.06 -23.81 -22.08
C ALA A 43 2.49 -22.88 -23.16
N GLU A 44 1.54 -22.03 -22.78
CA GLU A 44 1.01 -21.00 -23.69
C GLU A 44 2.09 -19.94 -24.00
N THR A 45 2.87 -19.57 -22.98
CA THR A 45 4.01 -18.65 -23.12
C THR A 45 5.27 -19.29 -22.56
N MET A 46 6.35 -19.27 -23.35
CA MET A 46 7.67 -19.71 -22.92
C MET A 46 8.63 -18.51 -22.89
N ILE A 47 9.35 -18.36 -21.78
CA ILE A 47 10.34 -17.32 -21.56
C ILE A 47 11.69 -18.00 -21.35
N ASP A 48 12.67 -17.74 -22.23
CA ASP A 48 14.05 -18.17 -22.01
C ASP A 48 14.76 -17.14 -21.10
N ALA A 49 15.12 -17.56 -19.92
CA ALA A 49 15.84 -16.76 -18.92
C ALA A 49 17.32 -17.14 -18.82
N THR A 50 17.91 -17.70 -19.90
CA THR A 50 19.34 -18.02 -19.95
C THR A 50 20.18 -16.78 -19.64
N GLY A 51 21.04 -16.87 -18.61
CA GLY A 51 21.88 -15.76 -18.14
C GLY A 51 21.13 -14.69 -17.33
N LEU A 52 19.83 -14.87 -17.07
CA LEU A 52 19.01 -13.94 -16.29
C LEU A 52 18.67 -14.50 -14.90
N TYR A 53 18.38 -13.59 -13.98
CA TYR A 53 17.83 -13.95 -12.67
C TYR A 53 16.31 -13.95 -12.70
N VAL A 54 15.71 -14.93 -12.03
CA VAL A 54 14.26 -15.03 -11.80
C VAL A 54 14.00 -14.86 -10.31
N ALA A 55 13.31 -13.81 -9.95
CA ALA A 55 13.03 -13.48 -8.55
C ALA A 55 11.57 -13.04 -8.38
N PRO A 56 11.01 -13.10 -7.14
CA PRO A 56 9.76 -12.42 -6.83
C PRO A 56 9.86 -10.94 -7.17
N GLY A 57 8.76 -10.35 -7.63
CA GLY A 57 8.69 -8.91 -7.83
C GLY A 57 8.87 -8.15 -6.51
N PHE A 58 9.51 -6.99 -6.56
CA PHE A 58 9.75 -6.18 -5.38
C PHE A 58 8.45 -5.58 -4.82
N VAL A 59 8.40 -5.46 -3.49
CA VAL A 59 7.33 -4.78 -2.77
C VAL A 59 7.85 -3.44 -2.26
N ASP A 60 7.35 -2.35 -2.81
CA ASP A 60 7.62 -1.00 -2.29
C ASP A 60 6.64 -0.69 -1.16
N ILE A 61 7.13 -0.77 0.07
CA ILE A 61 6.32 -0.60 1.29
C ILE A 61 6.11 0.86 1.69
N ASN A 62 6.78 1.80 1.02
CA ASN A 62 6.67 3.24 1.33
C ASN A 62 6.43 4.07 0.06
N ASN A 63 5.33 3.78 -0.60
CA ASN A 63 4.98 4.39 -1.87
C ASN A 63 4.05 5.60 -1.67
N ALA A 64 4.19 6.61 -2.53
CA ALA A 64 3.40 7.83 -2.50
C ALA A 64 2.51 8.02 -3.74
N SER A 65 2.29 6.98 -4.55
CA SER A 65 1.48 7.05 -5.77
C SER A 65 0.01 7.41 -5.51
N ASP A 66 -0.51 7.10 -4.33
CA ASP A 66 -1.79 7.58 -3.85
C ASP A 66 -1.77 9.08 -3.58
N ARG A 67 -0.83 9.55 -2.78
CA ARG A 67 -0.70 10.96 -2.38
C ARG A 67 -0.52 11.89 -3.59
N TYR A 68 0.27 11.49 -4.57
CA TYR A 68 0.49 12.25 -5.81
C TYR A 68 -0.51 11.95 -6.91
N TRP A 69 -1.53 11.13 -6.64
CA TRP A 69 -2.59 10.77 -7.58
C TRP A 69 -2.13 10.00 -8.82
N THR A 70 -0.90 9.49 -8.83
CA THR A 70 -0.38 8.74 -9.97
C THR A 70 -1.13 7.44 -10.21
N LEU A 71 -1.75 6.86 -9.18
CA LEU A 71 -2.71 5.73 -9.31
C LEU A 71 -3.86 6.04 -10.29
N PHE A 72 -4.22 7.31 -10.43
CA PHE A 72 -5.33 7.76 -11.25
C PHE A 72 -4.89 8.41 -12.55
N SER A 73 -3.81 9.20 -12.53
CA SER A 73 -3.30 9.92 -13.70
C SER A 73 -2.40 9.06 -14.59
N HIS A 74 -1.68 8.08 -14.01
CA HIS A 74 -0.74 7.20 -14.70
C HIS A 74 -0.86 5.77 -14.16
N PRO A 75 -2.01 5.08 -14.37
CA PRO A 75 -2.32 3.79 -13.73
C PRO A 75 -1.38 2.65 -14.14
N ASN A 76 -0.65 2.78 -15.25
CA ASN A 76 0.35 1.80 -15.67
C ASN A 76 1.55 1.74 -14.71
N LEU A 77 1.87 2.85 -14.01
CA LEU A 77 2.98 2.95 -13.06
C LEU A 77 4.29 2.36 -13.62
N GLU A 78 4.58 2.64 -14.89
CA GLU A 78 5.66 2.02 -15.69
C GLU A 78 7.02 2.19 -15.01
N SER A 79 7.27 3.34 -14.38
CA SER A 79 8.53 3.59 -13.67
C SER A 79 8.80 2.58 -12.55
N HIS A 80 7.77 2.04 -11.91
CA HIS A 80 7.88 0.99 -10.90
C HIS A 80 8.11 -0.37 -11.56
N LEU A 81 7.33 -0.69 -12.60
CA LEU A 81 7.44 -1.96 -13.32
C LEU A 81 8.83 -2.14 -13.94
N TYR A 82 9.39 -1.12 -14.58
CA TYR A 82 10.75 -1.17 -15.13
C TYR A 82 11.85 -1.37 -14.09
N GLN A 83 11.55 -1.17 -12.82
CA GLN A 83 12.45 -1.45 -11.70
C GLN A 83 12.14 -2.81 -11.02
N GLY A 84 11.22 -3.60 -11.57
CA GLY A 84 10.83 -4.89 -11.02
C GLY A 84 9.89 -4.80 -9.81
N VAL A 85 9.33 -3.62 -9.51
CA VAL A 85 8.31 -3.47 -8.45
C VAL A 85 6.97 -3.96 -8.98
N THR A 86 6.39 -4.94 -8.30
CA THR A 86 5.08 -5.54 -8.66
C THR A 86 3.98 -5.25 -7.63
N THR A 87 4.36 -4.70 -6.49
CA THR A 87 3.42 -4.36 -5.40
C THR A 87 3.85 -3.06 -4.74
N ILE A 88 2.90 -2.16 -4.52
CA ILE A 88 3.13 -0.89 -3.80
C ILE A 88 2.15 -0.75 -2.65
N ILE A 89 2.62 -0.13 -1.56
CA ILE A 89 1.82 0.16 -0.38
C ILE A 89 1.75 1.68 -0.19
N GLY A 90 0.55 2.23 -0.36
CA GLY A 90 0.25 3.65 -0.10
C GLY A 90 -0.28 3.91 1.31
N GLY A 91 -0.74 5.13 1.56
CA GLY A 91 -1.27 5.54 2.85
C GLY A 91 -0.20 5.74 3.93
N ASN A 92 1.03 6.01 3.54
CA ASN A 92 2.16 6.19 4.44
C ASN A 92 2.21 7.58 5.09
N CYS A 93 3.04 7.72 6.12
CA CYS A 93 3.32 8.99 6.83
C CYS A 93 2.04 9.68 7.36
N GLY A 94 1.04 8.91 7.75
CA GLY A 94 -0.21 9.44 8.31
C GLY A 94 -1.18 10.04 7.28
N SER A 95 -0.92 9.91 5.98
CA SER A 95 -1.76 10.46 4.92
C SER A 95 -2.27 9.36 4.00
N SER A 96 -3.58 9.21 3.88
CA SER A 96 -4.25 8.24 3.00
C SER A 96 -5.39 8.89 2.24
N LEU A 97 -5.82 8.26 1.15
CA LEU A 97 -6.97 8.71 0.34
C LEU A 97 -8.32 8.16 0.81
N ALA A 98 -8.31 7.31 1.83
CA ALA A 98 -9.50 6.75 2.49
C ALA A 98 -9.21 6.42 3.96
N PRO A 99 -10.25 6.44 4.84
CA PRO A 99 -11.61 6.90 4.59
C PRO A 99 -11.71 8.43 4.45
N LEU A 100 -12.79 8.94 3.80
CA LEU A 100 -13.09 10.34 3.58
C LEU A 100 -14.58 10.61 3.88
N THR A 101 -14.98 10.60 5.15
CA THR A 101 -16.41 10.63 5.49
C THR A 101 -17.04 12.02 5.42
N THR A 102 -16.25 13.08 5.56
CA THR A 102 -16.79 14.46 5.62
C THR A 102 -16.62 15.27 4.33
N GLY A 103 -16.06 14.71 3.28
CA GLY A 103 -15.89 15.40 1.97
C GLY A 103 -14.96 16.62 1.97
N ASN A 104 -14.70 17.25 3.13
CA ASN A 104 -13.86 18.45 3.26
C ASN A 104 -12.37 18.15 3.11
N ILE A 105 -11.96 16.90 3.23
CA ILE A 105 -10.56 16.48 3.08
C ILE A 105 -10.05 16.70 1.66
N ILE A 106 -10.96 16.72 0.68
CA ILE A 106 -10.63 17.01 -0.72
C ILE A 106 -9.83 18.32 -0.84
N LEU A 107 -10.17 19.34 -0.07
CA LEU A 107 -9.45 20.63 -0.06
C LEU A 107 -8.00 20.49 0.40
N ASN A 108 -7.70 19.54 1.26
CA ASN A 108 -6.36 19.27 1.76
C ASN A 108 -5.51 18.43 0.80
N ILE A 109 -6.17 17.62 -0.01
CA ILE A 109 -5.55 16.84 -1.08
C ILE A 109 -5.23 17.75 -2.27
N GLN A 110 -5.96 18.84 -2.47
CA GLN A 110 -5.74 19.82 -3.54
C GLN A 110 -4.32 20.41 -3.59
N LYS A 111 -3.57 20.41 -2.49
CA LYS A 111 -2.19 20.90 -2.46
C LYS A 111 -1.23 20.10 -3.34
N TRP A 112 -1.59 18.87 -3.69
CA TRP A 112 -0.68 17.91 -4.33
C TRP A 112 -1.11 17.51 -5.75
N ALA A 113 -2.38 17.76 -6.10
CA ALA A 113 -2.90 17.45 -7.43
C ALA A 113 -4.12 18.31 -7.76
N ASP A 114 -4.41 18.47 -9.05
CA ASP A 114 -5.66 19.08 -9.50
C ASP A 114 -6.81 18.08 -9.35
N VAL A 115 -7.49 18.14 -8.21
CA VAL A 115 -8.61 17.25 -7.85
C VAL A 115 -9.77 17.33 -8.86
N ARG A 116 -9.87 18.46 -9.62
CA ARG A 116 -10.89 18.60 -10.67
C ARG A 116 -10.73 17.60 -11.80
N LYS A 117 -9.54 17.01 -11.94
CA LYS A 117 -9.24 15.96 -12.92
C LYS A 117 -9.55 14.55 -12.44
N ILE A 118 -9.88 14.40 -11.15
CA ILE A 118 -10.12 13.11 -10.52
C ILE A 118 -11.48 13.15 -9.86
N ASN A 119 -12.36 12.26 -10.28
CA ASN A 119 -13.65 12.08 -9.64
C ASN A 119 -13.46 11.31 -8.32
N VAL A 120 -13.47 12.03 -7.20
CA VAL A 120 -13.40 11.43 -5.85
C VAL A 120 -14.83 11.09 -5.43
N ASN A 121 -15.22 9.85 -5.66
CA ASN A 121 -16.57 9.32 -5.40
C ASN A 121 -16.58 8.17 -4.39
N TRP A 122 -15.58 8.16 -3.49
CA TRP A 122 -15.49 7.19 -2.41
C TRP A 122 -15.46 7.89 -1.05
N SER A 123 -16.03 7.23 -0.04
CA SER A 123 -15.98 7.65 1.36
C SER A 123 -15.29 6.61 2.24
N THR A 124 -15.37 5.34 1.87
CA THR A 124 -14.83 4.21 2.61
C THR A 124 -13.57 3.65 1.96
N VAL A 125 -12.83 2.84 2.70
CA VAL A 125 -11.65 2.12 2.17
C VAL A 125 -12.08 1.12 1.09
N LYS A 126 -13.22 0.45 1.28
CA LYS A 126 -13.75 -0.50 0.30
C LYS A 126 -14.03 0.18 -1.03
N GLU A 127 -14.77 1.29 -1.01
CA GLU A 127 -15.09 2.07 -2.21
C GLU A 127 -13.82 2.58 -2.90
N PHE A 128 -12.83 3.04 -2.14
CA PHE A 128 -11.53 3.45 -2.67
C PHE A 128 -10.84 2.30 -3.42
N PHE A 129 -10.81 1.09 -2.85
CA PHE A 129 -10.25 -0.07 -3.53
C PHE A 129 -11.06 -0.48 -4.77
N GLU A 130 -12.37 -0.34 -4.76
CA GLU A 130 -13.21 -0.57 -5.93
C GLU A 130 -12.89 0.43 -7.05
N GLU A 131 -12.68 1.70 -6.73
CA GLU A 131 -12.25 2.71 -7.69
C GLU A 131 -10.85 2.46 -8.23
N THR A 132 -9.89 2.05 -7.41
CA THR A 132 -8.55 1.70 -7.89
C THR A 132 -8.55 0.49 -8.82
N LYS A 133 -9.39 -0.53 -8.54
CA LYS A 133 -9.57 -1.71 -9.41
C LYS A 133 -10.05 -1.32 -10.80
N LYS A 134 -10.96 -0.34 -10.93
CA LYS A 134 -11.45 0.16 -12.22
C LYS A 134 -10.35 0.77 -13.08
N ARG A 135 -9.27 1.23 -12.46
CA ARG A 135 -8.11 1.83 -13.17
C ARG A 135 -7.20 0.80 -13.83
N LYS A 136 -7.41 -0.51 -13.54
CA LYS A 136 -6.62 -1.62 -14.11
C LYS A 136 -5.10 -1.40 -13.91
N LEU A 137 -4.69 -1.09 -12.69
CA LEU A 137 -3.27 -0.95 -12.34
C LEU A 137 -2.50 -2.18 -12.82
N LEU A 138 -1.31 -1.98 -13.37
CA LEU A 138 -0.45 -3.09 -13.83
C LEU A 138 0.34 -3.75 -12.69
N LEU A 139 0.22 -3.22 -11.47
CA LEU A 139 0.83 -3.78 -10.26
C LEU A 139 -0.19 -3.88 -9.15
N ASN A 140 0.15 -4.67 -8.13
CA ASN A 140 -0.70 -4.79 -6.95
C ASN A 140 -0.62 -3.53 -6.11
N PHE A 141 -1.75 -3.14 -5.52
CA PHE A 141 -1.85 -1.99 -4.65
C PHE A 141 -2.50 -2.36 -3.32
N GLY A 142 -1.88 -1.94 -2.23
CA GLY A 142 -2.45 -1.96 -0.89
C GLY A 142 -2.32 -0.59 -0.22
N ALA A 143 -3.11 -0.34 0.82
CA ALA A 143 -3.06 0.94 1.53
C ALA A 143 -3.10 0.77 3.04
N LEU A 144 -2.41 1.67 3.73
CA LEU A 144 -2.55 1.94 5.15
C LEU A 144 -3.57 3.07 5.35
N ILE A 145 -4.17 3.13 6.52
CA ILE A 145 -5.02 4.27 6.93
C ILE A 145 -4.14 5.28 7.65
N GLY A 146 -4.20 6.52 7.20
CA GLY A 146 -3.37 7.60 7.73
C GLY A 146 -3.99 8.27 8.95
N HIS A 147 -3.22 8.42 10.03
CA HIS A 147 -3.61 9.13 11.25
C HIS A 147 -4.08 10.56 10.98
N SER A 148 -3.30 11.32 10.20
CA SER A 148 -3.65 12.71 9.87
C SER A 148 -4.91 12.79 9.01
N THR A 149 -5.16 11.79 8.16
CA THR A 149 -6.41 11.69 7.41
C THR A 149 -7.59 11.52 8.36
N LEU A 150 -7.53 10.58 9.31
CA LEU A 150 -8.58 10.37 10.30
C LEU A 150 -8.81 11.61 11.18
N ARG A 151 -7.73 12.24 11.65
CA ARG A 151 -7.88 13.47 12.45
C ARG A 151 -8.57 14.58 11.67
N ARG A 152 -8.17 14.81 10.42
CA ARG A 152 -8.78 15.82 9.57
C ARG A 152 -10.22 15.53 9.23
N ASP A 153 -10.58 14.28 9.12
CA ASP A 153 -11.96 13.87 8.88
C ASP A 153 -12.87 14.25 10.07
N ILE A 154 -12.35 14.24 11.28
CA ILE A 154 -13.08 14.50 12.52
C ILE A 154 -13.01 15.97 12.94
N VAL A 155 -11.80 16.54 13.04
CA VAL A 155 -11.59 17.90 13.57
C VAL A 155 -11.16 18.91 12.51
N ARG A 156 -11.16 18.52 11.23
CA ARG A 156 -10.73 19.36 10.11
C ARG A 156 -9.30 19.86 10.31
N ASP A 157 -9.07 21.16 10.18
CA ASP A 157 -7.77 21.79 10.35
C ASP A 157 -7.54 22.35 11.77
N GLU A 158 -8.36 21.93 12.75
CA GLU A 158 -8.16 22.36 14.13
C GLU A 158 -6.95 21.67 14.78
N PHE A 159 -6.09 22.49 15.38
CA PHE A 159 -4.90 22.03 16.10
C PHE A 159 -5.19 21.94 17.60
N ARG A 160 -5.90 20.91 18.02
CA ARG A 160 -6.27 20.63 19.42
C ARG A 160 -6.27 19.16 19.73
N LYS A 161 -6.33 18.83 21.01
CA LYS A 161 -6.59 17.44 21.44
C LYS A 161 -8.01 17.01 21.05
N LEU A 162 -8.18 15.74 20.80
CA LEU A 162 -9.51 15.14 20.58
C LEU A 162 -10.27 15.05 21.90
N THR A 163 -11.58 15.20 21.82
CA THR A 163 -12.49 14.78 22.89
C THR A 163 -12.59 13.25 22.90
N GLU A 164 -13.09 12.67 24.01
CA GLU A 164 -13.31 11.22 24.12
C GLU A 164 -14.25 10.69 23.00
N LYS A 165 -15.28 11.45 22.68
CA LYS A 165 -16.23 11.11 21.61
C LYS A 165 -15.54 11.09 20.25
N GLU A 166 -14.75 12.10 19.92
CA GLU A 166 -13.99 12.19 18.68
C GLU A 166 -12.95 11.08 18.59
N PHE A 167 -12.28 10.76 19.69
CA PHE A 167 -11.34 9.64 19.72
C PHE A 167 -12.04 8.29 19.50
N SER A 168 -13.23 8.10 20.07
CA SER A 168 -14.04 6.91 19.83
C SER A 168 -14.46 6.80 18.35
N GLN A 169 -14.85 7.90 17.72
CA GLN A 169 -15.16 7.94 16.30
C GLN A 169 -13.93 7.59 15.44
N MET A 170 -12.75 8.09 15.81
CA MET A 170 -11.50 7.77 15.10
C MET A 170 -11.17 6.27 15.17
N LYS A 171 -11.36 5.65 16.33
CA LYS A 171 -11.19 4.21 16.51
C LYS A 171 -12.13 3.43 15.61
N GLU A 172 -13.41 3.81 15.57
CA GLU A 172 -14.42 3.16 14.73
C GLU A 172 -14.08 3.26 13.24
N LEU A 173 -13.65 4.44 12.77
CA LEU A 173 -13.20 4.64 11.37
C LEU A 173 -12.01 3.74 11.04
N LEU A 174 -11.03 3.64 11.94
CA LEU A 174 -9.88 2.76 11.76
C LEU A 174 -10.31 1.29 11.71
N GLU A 175 -11.12 0.84 12.66
CA GLU A 175 -11.60 -0.55 12.71
C GLU A 175 -12.39 -0.94 11.46
N ASN A 176 -13.27 -0.06 10.98
CA ASN A 176 -14.07 -0.29 9.79
C ASN A 176 -13.17 -0.38 8.56
N GLY A 177 -12.26 0.55 8.37
CA GLY A 177 -11.34 0.51 7.24
C GLY A 177 -10.40 -0.71 7.25
N LEU A 178 -10.00 -1.20 8.43
CA LEU A 178 -9.24 -2.45 8.56
C LEU A 178 -10.08 -3.69 8.15
N LYS A 179 -11.38 -3.72 8.47
CA LYS A 179 -12.32 -4.76 8.02
C LYS A 179 -12.56 -4.69 6.51
N GLU A 180 -12.52 -3.50 5.94
CA GLU A 180 -12.72 -3.23 4.50
C GLU A 180 -11.48 -3.53 3.65
N GLY A 181 -10.36 -3.93 4.25
CA GLY A 181 -9.19 -4.43 3.55
C GLY A 181 -7.93 -3.58 3.68
N ALA A 182 -7.92 -2.49 4.45
CA ALA A 182 -6.70 -1.77 4.74
C ALA A 182 -5.66 -2.69 5.40
N LEU A 183 -4.40 -2.55 4.99
CA LEU A 183 -3.29 -3.38 5.47
C LEU A 183 -2.86 -3.00 6.89
N GLY A 184 -3.19 -1.81 7.35
CA GLY A 184 -2.79 -1.33 8.65
C GLY A 184 -3.00 0.17 8.83
N PHE A 185 -2.18 0.75 9.66
CA PHE A 185 -2.27 2.15 10.10
C PHE A 185 -0.92 2.84 9.97
N SER A 186 -0.94 4.11 9.61
CA SER A 186 0.29 4.91 9.53
C SER A 186 0.19 6.22 10.29
N THR A 187 1.32 6.69 10.80
CA THR A 187 1.47 8.01 11.41
C THR A 187 2.59 8.80 10.75
N GLY A 188 2.47 10.13 10.82
CA GLY A 188 3.53 11.05 10.45
C GLY A 188 3.67 12.07 11.57
N LEU A 189 4.31 11.65 12.67
CA LEU A 189 4.28 12.35 13.95
C LEU A 189 4.98 13.72 13.94
N ASN A 190 5.79 14.00 12.94
CA ASN A 190 6.42 15.30 12.75
C ASN A 190 5.53 16.29 11.94
N TYR A 191 4.46 15.81 11.30
CA TYR A 191 3.57 16.68 10.53
C TYR A 191 2.53 17.37 11.42
N SER A 192 2.06 18.53 11.00
CA SER A 192 1.27 19.47 11.80
C SER A 192 0.10 18.85 12.55
N HIS A 193 -0.73 18.04 11.88
CA HIS A 193 -1.91 17.43 12.52
C HIS A 193 -1.59 16.31 13.49
N ALA A 194 -0.49 15.59 13.28
CA ALA A 194 -0.07 14.50 14.16
C ALA A 194 0.86 14.97 15.31
N LYS A 195 1.53 16.11 15.13
CA LYS A 195 2.50 16.63 16.10
C LYS A 195 1.90 16.90 17.46
N ILE A 196 0.63 17.30 17.50
CA ILE A 196 -0.10 17.62 18.75
C ILE A 196 -0.80 16.39 19.36
N ALA A 197 -0.84 15.27 18.65
CA ALA A 197 -1.46 14.05 19.17
C ALA A 197 -0.66 13.54 20.37
N PRO A 198 -1.30 13.30 21.51
CA PRO A 198 -0.63 12.73 22.67
C PRO A 198 -0.29 11.25 22.42
N PRO A 199 0.72 10.70 23.11
CA PRO A 199 1.11 9.30 22.94
C PRO A 199 -0.06 8.31 23.13
N GLU A 200 -0.97 8.61 24.05
CA GLU A 200 -2.13 7.77 24.38
C GLU A 200 -3.09 7.63 23.19
N GLU A 201 -3.21 8.67 22.36
CA GLU A 201 -4.00 8.63 21.13
C GLU A 201 -3.39 7.63 20.15
N ILE A 202 -2.09 7.68 19.95
CA ILE A 202 -1.38 6.78 19.02
C ILE A 202 -1.40 5.34 19.54
N THR A 203 -1.08 5.11 20.81
CA THR A 203 -1.09 3.77 21.40
C THR A 203 -2.49 3.16 21.41
N GLY A 204 -3.52 3.97 21.67
CA GLY A 204 -4.90 3.53 21.63
C GLY A 204 -5.40 3.15 20.23
N LEU A 205 -4.85 3.77 19.16
CA LEU A 205 -5.14 3.38 17.78
C LEU A 205 -4.33 2.14 17.38
N VAL A 206 -3.04 2.09 17.73
CA VAL A 206 -2.19 0.93 17.42
C VAL A 206 -2.69 -0.33 18.10
N SER A 207 -3.26 -0.24 19.30
CA SER A 207 -3.83 -1.40 20.02
C SER A 207 -5.01 -2.06 19.29
N ILE A 208 -5.63 -1.39 18.31
CA ILE A 208 -6.70 -1.94 17.48
C ILE A 208 -6.13 -2.92 16.44
N LEU A 209 -4.85 -2.80 16.09
CA LEU A 209 -4.22 -3.61 15.07
C LEU A 209 -4.10 -5.06 15.54
N LYS A 210 -4.75 -5.97 14.82
CA LYS A 210 -4.62 -7.41 15.05
C LYS A 210 -3.36 -7.95 14.38
N ARG A 211 -2.97 -9.17 14.76
CA ARG A 211 -1.86 -9.89 14.12
C ARG A 211 -2.00 -9.87 12.59
N GLY A 212 -0.91 -9.56 11.90
CA GLY A 212 -0.87 -9.45 10.42
C GLY A 212 -1.22 -8.06 9.88
N LYS A 213 -1.56 -7.09 10.74
CA LYS A 213 -1.71 -5.69 10.35
C LYS A 213 -0.42 -4.91 10.60
N ILE A 214 -0.16 -3.91 9.77
CA ILE A 214 1.08 -3.14 9.75
C ILE A 214 0.88 -1.83 10.51
N TYR A 215 1.87 -1.44 11.31
CA TYR A 215 2.04 -0.06 11.76
C TYR A 215 3.29 0.53 11.13
N SER A 216 3.14 1.66 10.46
CA SER A 216 4.23 2.42 9.83
C SER A 216 4.25 3.84 10.40
N THR A 217 5.43 4.36 10.72
CA THR A 217 5.53 5.71 11.28
C THR A 217 6.68 6.50 10.67
N HIS A 218 6.41 7.78 10.39
CA HIS A 218 7.42 8.81 10.32
C HIS A 218 7.58 9.37 11.72
N LEU A 219 8.77 9.29 12.27
CA LEU A 219 9.05 9.62 13.68
C LEU A 219 8.75 11.09 13.99
N ARG A 220 8.53 11.40 15.27
CA ARG A 220 8.24 12.75 15.75
C ARG A 220 9.46 13.67 15.64
N ASP A 221 10.62 13.14 15.90
CA ASP A 221 11.93 13.76 15.76
C ASP A 221 12.93 12.70 15.30
N GLU A 222 13.72 13.00 14.29
CA GLU A 222 14.78 12.13 13.78
C GLU A 222 16.17 12.62 14.21
N GLY A 223 16.22 13.61 15.09
CA GLY A 223 17.44 14.25 15.59
C GLY A 223 17.67 14.03 17.08
N LYS A 224 18.01 15.13 17.76
CA LYS A 224 18.44 15.12 19.18
C LYS A 224 17.38 14.66 20.18
N ASN A 225 16.08 14.73 19.82
CA ASN A 225 14.97 14.41 20.69
C ASN A 225 14.28 13.09 20.26
N LEU A 226 15.04 12.19 19.64
CA LEU A 226 14.54 10.88 19.22
C LEU A 226 14.16 9.99 20.41
N TYR A 227 14.82 10.18 21.56
CA TYR A 227 14.65 9.46 22.84
C TYR A 227 14.13 10.38 23.94
#